data_bdc11c0ad6a032fcfe390be3bf1af1be
#
_entry.id   bdc11c0ad6a032fcfe390be3bf1af1be
#
_cell.length_a   1.000
_cell.length_b   1.000
_cell.length_c   1.000
_cell.angle_alpha   90.00
_cell.angle_beta   90.00
_cell.angle_gamma   90.00
#
_symmetry.space_group_name_H-M   'P 1'
#
loop_
_entity.id
_entity.type
_entity.pdbx_description
1 polymer ?
#
loop_
_entity_poly.entity_id
_entity_poly.type
_entity_poly.pdbx_seq_one_letter_code
_entity_poly.pdbx_strand_id
1 'polypeptide(L)'
;MRLSTDRYDKSKLKNMYSHLTNSSINKYAHGGGQDGNQVYDNKWTIDQLKNNFRGFDFDTVWTKIEKIIILTCINLCSMCPNYENCFEIMGFDIMMDS
;
A
#
# COMPACT_ATOMS: atom_id res chain seq x y z
N MET A 1 -0.86 3.47 3.55
CA MET A 1 -1.54 2.76 2.45
C MET A 1 -1.65 3.66 1.23
N ARG A 2 -1.68 3.12 0.02
CA ARG A 2 -1.94 3.89 -1.21
C ARG A 2 -3.25 3.43 -1.82
N LEU A 3 -4.10 4.37 -2.21
CA LEU A 3 -5.41 4.10 -2.81
C LEU A 3 -5.40 4.48 -4.29
N SER A 4 -6.20 3.77 -5.08
CA SER A 4 -6.51 4.22 -6.45
C SER A 4 -7.47 5.40 -6.41
N THR A 5 -7.36 6.33 -7.35
CA THR A 5 -8.26 7.48 -7.44
C THR A 5 -9.62 7.11 -7.98
N ASP A 6 -9.65 6.12 -8.88
CA ASP A 6 -10.89 5.63 -9.48
C ASP A 6 -11.29 4.29 -8.88
N ARG A 7 -12.59 4.03 -8.87
CA ARG A 7 -13.13 2.74 -8.45
C ARG A 7 -12.62 1.63 -9.37
N TYR A 8 -12.18 0.53 -8.79
CA TYR A 8 -11.74 -0.66 -9.53
C TYR A 8 -12.85 -1.21 -10.43
N ASP A 9 -12.52 -1.45 -11.69
CA ASP A 9 -13.45 -1.96 -12.70
C ASP A 9 -12.72 -2.89 -13.66
N LYS A 10 -13.04 -4.18 -13.58
CA LYS A 10 -12.44 -5.24 -14.44
C LYS A 10 -12.70 -5.03 -15.94
N SER A 11 -13.77 -4.31 -16.30
CA SER A 11 -14.14 -4.05 -17.70
C SER A 11 -13.30 -2.92 -18.32
N LYS A 12 -12.66 -2.08 -17.51
CA LYS A 12 -11.93 -0.88 -17.93
C LYS A 12 -10.41 -1.01 -17.76
N LEU A 13 -9.82 -2.04 -18.34
CA LEU A 13 -8.40 -2.37 -18.19
C LEU A 13 -7.43 -1.23 -18.60
N LYS A 14 -7.87 -0.29 -19.44
CA LYS A 14 -7.07 0.87 -19.86
C LYS A 14 -7.06 2.01 -18.86
N ASN A 15 -7.93 1.99 -17.84
CA ASN A 15 -7.97 3.03 -16.82
C ASN A 15 -6.89 2.81 -15.77
N MET A 16 -5.72 3.44 -15.95
CA MET A 16 -4.59 3.33 -15.02
C MET A 16 -4.95 3.79 -13.60
N TYR A 17 -5.85 4.75 -13.45
CA TYR A 17 -6.23 5.31 -12.16
C TYR A 17 -7.10 4.40 -11.30
N SER A 18 -7.71 3.37 -11.90
CA SER A 18 -8.47 2.34 -11.19
C SER A 18 -7.64 1.09 -10.86
N HIS A 19 -6.50 0.89 -11.55
CA HIS A 19 -5.69 -0.32 -11.39
C HIS A 19 -4.35 -0.07 -10.70
N LEU A 20 -3.81 1.16 -10.76
CA LEU A 20 -2.51 1.50 -10.20
C LEU A 20 -2.67 2.48 -9.04
N THR A 21 -1.96 2.22 -7.95
CA THR A 21 -1.97 3.06 -6.75
C THR A 21 -0.71 3.92 -6.59
N ASN A 22 0.15 3.95 -7.61
CA ASN A 22 1.38 4.73 -7.62
C ASN A 22 1.07 6.23 -7.50
N SER A 23 1.68 6.89 -6.53
CA SER A 23 1.48 8.34 -6.33
C SER A 23 1.92 9.16 -7.54
N SER A 24 2.98 8.73 -8.24
CA SER A 24 3.46 9.40 -9.47
C SER A 24 2.43 9.40 -10.60
N ILE A 25 1.57 8.38 -10.66
CA ILE A 25 0.50 8.27 -11.65
C ILE A 25 -0.73 9.02 -11.17
N ASN A 26 -1.16 8.74 -9.93
CA ASN A 26 -2.43 9.23 -9.40
C ASN A 26 -2.45 10.74 -9.13
N LYS A 27 -1.29 11.39 -8.92
CA LYS A 27 -1.24 12.85 -8.75
C LYS A 27 -1.76 13.64 -9.98
N TYR A 28 -1.82 13.01 -11.15
CA TYR A 28 -2.33 13.62 -12.38
C TYR A 28 -3.76 13.18 -12.72
N ALA A 29 -4.39 12.37 -11.87
CA ALA A 29 -5.77 11.97 -12.07
C ALA A 29 -6.69 13.22 -12.11
N HIS A 30 -7.69 13.18 -12.98
CA HIS A 30 -8.72 14.23 -13.09
C HIS A 30 -8.18 15.65 -13.34
N GLY A 31 -7.05 15.78 -14.05
CA GLY A 31 -6.50 17.08 -14.43
C GLY A 31 -5.73 17.79 -13.31
N GLY A 32 -5.45 17.13 -12.22
CA GLY A 32 -4.59 17.67 -11.17
C GLY A 32 -3.17 17.87 -11.70
N GLY A 33 -2.78 19.13 -11.97
CA GLY A 33 -1.42 19.44 -12.41
C GLY A 33 -1.21 20.74 -13.16
N GLN A 34 -2.23 21.40 -13.70
CA GLN A 34 -2.05 22.68 -14.38
C GLN A 34 -2.29 23.92 -13.50
N ASP A 35 -3.05 23.82 -12.42
CA ASP A 35 -3.37 24.94 -11.52
C ASP A 35 -2.83 24.81 -10.08
N GLY A 36 -1.88 23.95 -9.82
CA GLY A 36 -1.07 23.96 -8.58
C GLY A 36 -1.79 23.63 -7.25
N ASN A 37 -3.11 23.48 -7.20
CA ASN A 37 -3.85 23.50 -5.94
C ASN A 37 -4.66 22.22 -5.58
N GLN A 38 -4.71 21.19 -6.42
CA GLN A 38 -5.31 19.91 -6.02
C GLN A 38 -4.39 18.74 -6.35
N VAL A 39 -3.40 18.54 -5.51
CA VAL A 39 -2.66 17.28 -5.47
C VAL A 39 -3.55 16.28 -4.73
N TYR A 40 -4.12 15.32 -5.45
CA TYR A 40 -4.78 14.19 -4.81
C TYR A 40 -3.76 13.39 -4.03
N ASP A 41 -3.79 13.52 -2.72
CA ASP A 41 -2.98 12.68 -1.84
C ASP A 41 -3.67 11.32 -1.70
N ASN A 42 -3.21 10.37 -2.50
CA ASN A 42 -3.68 8.99 -2.46
C ASN A 42 -2.98 8.16 -1.37
N LYS A 43 -2.18 8.79 -0.54
CA LYS A 43 -1.50 8.16 0.60
C LYS A 43 -2.33 8.36 1.85
N TRP A 44 -2.66 7.25 2.49
CA TRP A 44 -3.38 7.24 3.74
C TRP A 44 -2.50 6.70 4.86
N THR A 45 -2.57 7.33 6.01
CA THR A 45 -2.01 6.79 7.24
C THR A 45 -2.86 5.60 7.71
N ILE A 46 -2.31 4.80 8.62
CA ILE A 46 -3.04 3.69 9.24
C ILE A 46 -4.27 4.20 9.98
N ASP A 47 -4.16 5.33 10.68
CA ASP A 47 -5.28 5.92 11.42
C ASP A 47 -6.38 6.44 10.50
N GLN A 48 -6.02 7.06 9.39
CA GLN A 48 -6.99 7.45 8.36
C GLN A 48 -7.72 6.23 7.79
N LEU A 49 -7.01 5.12 7.56
CA LEU A 49 -7.62 3.88 7.09
C LEU A 49 -8.62 3.35 8.12
N LYS A 50 -8.23 3.23 9.39
CA LYS A 50 -9.10 2.77 10.47
C LYS A 50 -10.38 3.60 10.61
N ASN A 51 -10.25 4.93 10.49
CA ASN A 51 -11.35 5.85 10.72
C ASN A 51 -12.33 5.94 9.54
N ASN A 52 -11.86 5.73 8.31
CA ASN A 52 -12.65 5.94 7.10
C ASN A 52 -13.25 4.66 6.51
N PHE A 53 -12.66 3.49 6.77
CA PHE A 53 -13.19 2.21 6.29
C PHE A 53 -14.07 1.53 7.33
N ARG A 54 -15.34 1.94 7.40
CA ARG A 54 -16.33 1.29 8.26
C ARG A 54 -16.62 -0.13 7.74
N GLY A 55 -16.58 -1.11 8.63
CA GLY A 55 -16.82 -2.52 8.28
C GLY A 55 -15.58 -3.28 7.81
N PHE A 56 -14.43 -2.62 7.78
CA PHE A 56 -13.15 -3.27 7.53
C PHE A 56 -12.55 -3.75 8.85
N ASP A 57 -12.38 -5.05 8.99
CA ASP A 57 -11.73 -5.64 10.17
C ASP A 57 -10.21 -5.46 10.07
N PHE A 58 -9.77 -4.27 10.46
CA PHE A 58 -8.37 -3.87 10.41
C PHE A 58 -7.49 -4.80 11.25
N ASP A 59 -7.94 -5.21 12.43
CA ASP A 59 -7.11 -5.98 13.36
C ASP A 59 -6.86 -7.39 12.83
N THR A 60 -7.87 -8.01 12.24
CA THR A 60 -7.69 -9.31 11.54
C THR A 60 -6.74 -9.20 10.36
N VAL A 61 -6.88 -8.15 9.54
CA VAL A 61 -5.98 -7.94 8.39
C VAL A 61 -4.57 -7.64 8.88
N TRP A 62 -4.40 -6.80 9.90
CA TRP A 62 -3.10 -6.48 10.46
C TRP A 62 -2.38 -7.72 11.00
N THR A 63 -3.11 -8.57 11.71
CA THR A 63 -2.58 -9.87 12.19
C THR A 63 -2.09 -10.77 11.06
N LYS A 64 -2.81 -10.79 9.92
CA LYS A 64 -2.37 -11.54 8.74
C LYS A 64 -1.10 -10.93 8.13
N ILE A 65 -1.00 -9.62 8.05
CA ILE A 65 0.19 -8.90 7.59
C ILE A 65 1.40 -9.25 8.46
N GLU A 66 1.27 -9.16 9.78
CA GLU A 66 2.35 -9.51 10.71
C GLU A 66 2.81 -10.96 10.53
N LYS A 67 1.89 -11.89 10.37
CA LYS A 67 2.25 -13.30 10.09
C LYS A 67 3.04 -13.46 8.81
N ILE A 68 2.67 -12.79 7.73
CA ILE A 68 3.40 -12.84 6.46
C ILE A 68 4.81 -12.28 6.65
N ILE A 69 4.95 -11.14 7.32
CA ILE A 69 6.25 -10.53 7.61
C ILE A 69 7.13 -11.49 8.43
N ILE A 70 6.59 -12.05 9.51
CA ILE A 70 7.31 -12.99 10.38
C ILE A 70 7.77 -14.20 9.60
N LEU A 71 6.90 -14.84 8.82
CA LEU A 71 7.25 -16.03 8.04
C LEU A 71 8.32 -15.73 6.99
N THR A 72 8.28 -14.57 6.37
CA THR A 72 9.30 -14.14 5.42
C THR A 72 10.64 -13.89 6.13
N CYS A 73 10.63 -13.20 7.26
CA CYS A 73 11.84 -12.88 8.01
C CYS A 73 12.51 -14.12 8.60
N ILE A 74 11.75 -15.11 9.09
CA ILE A 74 12.32 -16.36 9.61
C ILE A 74 13.16 -17.06 8.54
N ASN A 75 12.68 -17.15 7.33
CA ASN A 75 13.40 -17.78 6.24
C ASN A 75 14.66 -16.98 5.85
N LEU A 76 14.57 -15.66 5.83
CA LEU A 76 15.72 -14.80 5.53
C LEU A 76 16.78 -14.85 6.63
N CYS A 77 16.37 -14.81 7.90
CA CYS A 77 17.30 -14.84 9.04
C CYS A 77 18.17 -16.09 9.06
N SER A 78 17.65 -17.22 8.58
CA SER A 78 18.44 -18.47 8.50
C SER A 78 19.56 -18.41 7.45
N MET A 79 19.47 -17.51 6.50
CA MET A 79 20.42 -17.33 5.39
C MET A 79 21.39 -16.16 5.62
N CYS A 80 21.09 -15.27 6.57
CA CYS A 80 21.93 -14.10 6.84
C CYS A 80 23.04 -14.45 7.81
N PRO A 81 24.30 -14.10 7.49
CA PRO A 81 25.39 -14.22 8.47
C PRO A 81 25.13 -13.24 9.63
N ASN A 82 25.43 -13.71 10.84
CA ASN A 82 25.22 -12.91 12.05
C ASN A 82 26.37 -11.91 12.22
N TYR A 83 26.20 -10.70 11.73
CA TYR A 83 27.12 -9.58 11.94
C TYR A 83 26.59 -8.67 13.06
N GLU A 84 27.33 -8.57 14.16
CA GLU A 84 26.92 -7.82 15.37
C GLU A 84 26.67 -6.32 15.12
N ASN A 85 27.26 -5.74 14.07
CA ASN A 85 27.22 -4.30 13.79
C ASN A 85 26.39 -3.95 12.54
N CYS A 86 25.57 -4.88 12.05
CA CYS A 86 24.79 -4.67 10.84
C CYS A 86 23.30 -4.80 11.12
N PHE A 87 22.51 -3.96 10.46
CA PHE A 87 21.05 -4.09 10.40
C PHE A 87 20.54 -3.79 9.00
N GLU A 88 19.40 -4.31 8.66
CA GLU A 88 18.73 -4.04 7.39
C GLU A 88 17.27 -3.62 7.64
N ILE A 89 16.81 -2.60 6.90
CA ILE A 89 15.41 -2.18 6.91
C ILE A 89 14.77 -2.68 5.62
N MET A 90 13.79 -3.55 5.76
CA MET A 90 13.05 -4.11 4.63
C MET A 90 11.68 -3.44 4.48
N GLY A 91 11.29 -3.15 3.23
CA GLY A 91 9.95 -2.72 2.88
C GLY A 91 9.12 -3.89 2.35
N PHE A 92 7.87 -3.99 2.79
CA PHE A 92 6.93 -4.99 2.29
C PHE A 92 5.80 -4.29 1.53
N ASP A 93 5.63 -4.65 0.28
CA ASP A 93 4.45 -4.28 -0.49
C ASP A 93 3.38 -5.37 -0.33
N ILE A 94 2.27 -5.01 0.32
CA ILE A 94 1.19 -5.94 0.64
C ILE A 94 -0.06 -5.53 -0.13
N MET A 95 -0.62 -6.47 -0.84
CA MET A 95 -1.89 -6.32 -1.56
C MET A 95 -2.95 -7.21 -0.92
N MET A 96 -4.17 -6.70 -0.83
CA MET A 96 -5.32 -7.48 -0.39
C MET A 96 -6.06 -8.02 -1.62
N ASP A 97 -6.36 -9.31 -1.59
CA ASP A 97 -7.23 -9.97 -2.56
C ASP A 97 -8.67 -9.99 -2.02
N SER A 98 -9.63 -10.11 -2.93
CA SER A 98 -11.07 -10.15 -2.63
C SER A 98 -11.50 -11.46 -2.01
#